data_4df80d8c983bf05206a2782b0bcb18d5
#
_entry.id   4df80d8c983bf05206a2782b0bcb18d5
#
_cell.length_a   1.000
_cell.length_b   1.000
_cell.length_c   1.000
_cell.angle_alpha   90.00
_cell.angle_beta   90.00
_cell.angle_gamma   90.00
#
_symmetry.space_group_name_H-M   'P 1'
#
loop_
_entity.id
_entity.type
_entity.pdbx_description
1 polymer ?
#
loop_
_entity_poly.entity_id
_entity_poly.type
_entity_poly.pdbx_seq_one_letter_code
_entity_poly.pdbx_strand_id
1 'polypeptide(L)'
;SYESWGYKHYNGVHWYPRISVYDSKFGWTKDQHLGREFYGNFGTFDVKLTFASNFIVEATGNLVNRSEVLPDELREKLDLKNFANKKWNSEPSVIIPYNKNNRKTWYFHAENVHDFAFTADPTYRIGEARWKDKVCYSLVQEPHASRWLNAADFGAECLKVFSEDFGEYVYHKVIVADAQDGMEYPMITLDRGSDPGYRDLLAHEIGHMWFFGQIGNNETYRALLDEGFTQFLTAWALIKIDGEFMIENKKTNWYKSKFYKPFKAIDSEIYYSYIKDATKQKDPVL
;
A
#
# COMPACT_ATOMS: atom_id res chain seq x y z
N SER A 1 0.51 -6.84 14.55
CA SER A 1 0.03 -8.22 14.26
C SER A 1 -1.38 -8.40 14.79
N TYR A 2 -2.15 -9.24 14.13
CA TYR A 2 -3.49 -9.65 14.56
C TYR A 2 -3.70 -11.14 14.26
N GLU A 3 -4.81 -11.69 14.72
CA GLU A 3 -5.18 -13.09 14.47
C GLU A 3 -6.59 -13.14 13.85
N SER A 4 -6.75 -13.93 12.80
CA SER A 4 -8.03 -14.19 12.16
C SER A 4 -8.10 -15.67 11.77
N TRP A 5 -9.23 -16.34 12.05
CA TRP A 5 -9.42 -17.76 11.76
C TRP A 5 -8.37 -18.71 12.38
N GLY A 6 -7.79 -18.32 13.54
CA GLY A 6 -6.68 -19.06 14.17
C GLY A 6 -5.32 -18.90 13.50
N TYR A 7 -5.22 -18.05 12.47
CA TYR A 7 -3.98 -17.71 11.81
C TYR A 7 -3.47 -16.34 12.24
N LYS A 8 -2.16 -16.26 12.51
CA LYS A 8 -1.50 -14.99 12.86
C LYS A 8 -1.06 -14.25 11.60
N HIS A 9 -1.35 -12.97 11.58
CA HIS A 9 -0.89 -12.02 10.59
C HIS A 9 0.18 -11.11 11.18
N TYR A 10 1.23 -10.80 10.43
CA TYR A 10 2.30 -9.90 10.83
C TYR A 10 2.54 -8.84 9.77
N ASN A 11 2.44 -7.56 10.18
CA ASN A 11 3.04 -6.43 9.47
C ASN A 11 4.30 -6.03 10.22
N GLY A 12 5.45 -6.14 9.58
CA GLY A 12 6.73 -5.72 10.10
C GLY A 12 7.08 -4.34 9.60
N VAL A 13 6.66 -3.33 10.37
CA VAL A 13 6.88 -1.92 10.10
C VAL A 13 7.64 -1.31 11.27
N HIS A 14 8.59 -0.41 11.03
CA HIS A 14 9.44 0.20 12.08
C HIS A 14 10.05 -0.83 13.05
N TRP A 15 10.40 -2.00 12.56
CA TRP A 15 10.77 -3.17 13.36
C TRP A 15 12.28 -3.32 13.60
N TYR A 16 13.09 -2.52 12.93
CA TYR A 16 14.55 -2.52 13.03
C TYR A 16 15.07 -1.17 13.53
N PRO A 17 16.25 -1.12 14.19
CA PRO A 17 16.86 0.14 14.58
C PRO A 17 17.32 0.91 13.35
N ARG A 18 16.86 2.15 13.20
CA ARG A 18 17.21 3.03 12.08
C ARG A 18 18.35 3.95 12.47
N ILE A 19 19.20 4.28 11.49
CA ILE A 19 20.17 5.36 11.64
C ILE A 19 19.41 6.68 11.60
N SER A 20 19.63 7.54 12.61
CA SER A 20 19.05 8.89 12.62
C SER A 20 19.54 9.70 11.43
N VAL A 21 18.62 10.45 10.81
CA VAL A 21 18.98 11.38 9.75
C VAL A 21 19.66 12.61 10.33
N TYR A 22 20.70 13.06 9.68
CA TYR A 22 21.28 14.40 9.91
C TYR A 22 20.77 15.34 8.83
N ASP A 23 19.89 16.25 9.21
CA ASP A 23 19.33 17.26 8.33
C ASP A 23 20.12 18.56 8.47
N SER A 24 20.46 19.21 7.35
CA SER A 24 21.22 20.45 7.35
C SER A 24 20.50 21.61 8.05
N LYS A 25 19.17 21.58 8.09
CA LYS A 25 18.33 22.60 8.72
C LYS A 25 18.03 22.29 10.19
N PHE A 26 17.75 21.01 10.51
CA PHE A 26 17.27 20.59 11.83
C PHE A 26 18.29 19.81 12.66
N GLY A 27 19.45 19.47 12.08
CA GLY A 27 20.47 18.65 12.73
C GLY A 27 20.07 17.18 12.83
N TRP A 28 20.50 16.48 13.86
CA TRP A 28 20.14 15.10 14.11
C TRP A 28 18.67 14.94 14.47
N THR A 29 17.95 14.08 13.74
CA THR A 29 16.59 13.68 14.09
C THR A 29 16.61 12.85 15.36
N LYS A 30 16.04 13.36 16.43
CA LYS A 30 15.99 12.72 17.76
C LYS A 30 14.56 12.35 18.17
N ASP A 31 13.59 12.68 17.35
CA ASP A 31 12.19 12.49 17.65
C ASP A 31 11.82 11.00 17.57
N GLN A 32 10.98 10.57 18.50
CA GLN A 32 10.33 9.26 18.40
C GLN A 32 9.17 9.35 17.41
N HIS A 33 9.02 8.35 16.56
CA HIS A 33 7.90 8.24 15.62
C HIS A 33 6.64 7.78 16.36
N LEU A 34 6.02 8.69 17.10
CA LEU A 34 4.77 8.47 17.85
C LEU A 34 3.65 9.26 17.19
N GLY A 35 3.00 8.67 16.19
CA GLY A 35 1.86 9.27 15.49
C GLY A 35 2.24 10.38 14.51
N ARG A 36 3.42 10.31 13.91
CA ARG A 36 3.90 11.12 12.79
C ARG A 36 4.53 10.23 11.75
N GLU A 37 4.54 10.71 10.51
CA GLU A 37 5.20 10.04 9.41
C GLU A 37 6.73 10.01 9.55
N PHE A 38 7.40 9.26 8.70
CA PHE A 38 8.78 8.86 8.89
C PHE A 38 9.75 9.82 8.18
N TYR A 39 11.02 9.68 8.54
CA TYR A 39 12.12 10.33 7.85
C TYR A 39 13.35 9.41 7.88
N GLY A 40 13.85 9.04 6.72
CA GLY A 40 14.98 8.11 6.56
C GLY A 40 15.85 8.46 5.37
N ASN A 41 17.14 8.11 5.47
CA ASN A 41 18.05 8.19 4.33
C ASN A 41 17.89 6.97 3.42
N PHE A 42 18.08 7.17 2.13
CA PHE A 42 18.16 6.09 1.15
C PHE A 42 19.37 5.20 1.39
N GLY A 43 19.19 3.91 1.23
CA GLY A 43 20.23 2.91 1.44
C GLY A 43 19.93 1.59 0.74
N THR A 44 20.75 0.60 1.04
CA THR A 44 20.62 -0.78 0.58
C THR A 44 20.23 -1.67 1.76
N PHE A 45 19.31 -2.58 1.54
CA PHE A 45 18.84 -3.53 2.54
C PHE A 45 18.99 -4.97 2.05
N ASP A 46 19.66 -5.78 2.85
CA ASP A 46 19.73 -7.23 2.71
C ASP A 46 19.04 -7.85 3.92
N VAL A 47 17.85 -8.41 3.71
CA VAL A 47 16.98 -8.84 4.81
C VAL A 47 16.59 -10.30 4.67
N LYS A 48 16.78 -11.07 5.72
CA LYS A 48 16.36 -12.47 5.83
C LYS A 48 15.28 -12.62 6.88
N LEU A 49 14.10 -13.04 6.44
CA LEU A 49 12.91 -13.22 7.28
C LEU A 49 12.63 -14.72 7.41
N THR A 50 12.67 -15.27 8.62
CA THR A 50 12.44 -16.70 8.87
C THR A 50 11.11 -16.91 9.59
N PHE A 51 10.18 -17.52 8.89
CA PHE A 51 8.85 -17.87 9.39
C PHE A 51 8.62 -19.38 9.39
N ALA A 52 7.54 -19.85 10.02
CA ALA A 52 7.06 -21.20 9.83
C ALA A 52 6.75 -21.43 8.33
N SER A 53 6.97 -22.65 7.83
CA SER A 53 6.95 -22.94 6.38
C SER A 53 5.61 -22.68 5.68
N ASN A 54 4.53 -22.54 6.43
CA ASN A 54 3.19 -22.24 5.92
C ASN A 54 2.93 -20.75 5.68
N PHE A 55 3.80 -19.86 6.13
CA PHE A 55 3.67 -18.42 5.87
C PHE A 55 4.04 -18.08 4.42
N ILE A 56 3.27 -17.19 3.84
CA ILE A 56 3.62 -16.47 2.62
C ILE A 56 4.08 -15.08 3.05
N VAL A 57 5.25 -14.68 2.58
CA VAL A 57 5.91 -13.44 2.99
C VAL A 57 6.24 -12.61 1.76
N GLU A 58 5.94 -11.31 1.83
CA GLU A 58 6.42 -10.33 0.87
C GLU A 58 6.91 -9.08 1.59
N ALA A 59 7.79 -8.33 0.92
CA ALA A 59 8.50 -7.22 1.53
C ALA A 59 8.97 -6.20 0.49
N THR A 60 9.48 -5.08 0.98
CA THR A 60 10.31 -4.15 0.21
C THR A 60 11.45 -4.92 -0.48
N GLY A 61 11.75 -4.59 -1.73
CA GLY A 61 12.84 -5.18 -2.49
C GLY A 61 12.50 -6.46 -3.25
N ASN A 62 13.51 -7.03 -3.88
CA ASN A 62 13.44 -8.25 -4.67
C ASN A 62 13.51 -9.49 -3.79
N LEU A 63 12.64 -10.46 -4.00
CA LEU A 63 12.76 -11.78 -3.41
C LEU A 63 13.86 -12.58 -4.14
N VAL A 64 15.04 -12.70 -3.52
CA VAL A 64 16.25 -13.26 -4.12
C VAL A 64 16.15 -14.78 -4.31
N ASN A 65 15.61 -15.50 -3.32
CA ASN A 65 15.49 -16.95 -3.34
C ASN A 65 14.07 -17.45 -3.66
N ARG A 66 13.40 -16.77 -4.61
CA ARG A 66 12.00 -17.06 -4.98
C ARG A 66 11.76 -18.54 -5.33
N SER A 67 12.62 -19.15 -6.13
CA SER A 67 12.46 -20.55 -6.54
C SER A 67 12.52 -21.54 -5.39
N GLU A 68 13.19 -21.18 -4.29
CA GLU A 68 13.29 -22.01 -3.08
C GLU A 68 12.03 -21.90 -2.21
N VAL A 69 11.58 -20.67 -1.94
CA VAL A 69 10.49 -20.41 -0.97
C VAL A 69 9.11 -20.38 -1.59
N LEU A 70 9.03 -20.03 -2.89
CA LEU A 70 7.79 -19.94 -3.66
C LEU A 70 7.98 -20.54 -5.07
N PRO A 71 8.25 -21.86 -5.18
CA PRO A 71 8.37 -22.53 -6.47
C PRO A 71 7.06 -22.42 -7.26
N ASP A 72 7.13 -22.56 -8.59
CA ASP A 72 6.01 -22.28 -9.49
C ASP A 72 4.76 -23.13 -9.18
N GLU A 73 4.93 -24.42 -8.84
CA GLU A 73 3.81 -25.26 -8.38
C GLU A 73 3.06 -24.70 -7.17
N LEU A 74 3.80 -24.12 -6.22
CA LEU A 74 3.20 -23.49 -5.04
C LEU A 74 2.54 -22.17 -5.42
N ARG A 75 3.20 -21.37 -6.28
CA ARG A 75 2.66 -20.11 -6.77
C ARG A 75 1.33 -20.33 -7.51
N GLU A 76 1.22 -21.37 -8.32
CA GLU A 76 -0.02 -21.72 -9.00
C GLU A 76 -1.14 -22.10 -8.02
N LYS A 77 -0.84 -22.87 -6.98
CA LYS A 77 -1.82 -23.21 -5.92
C LYS A 77 -2.29 -21.99 -5.14
N LEU A 78 -1.44 -20.99 -4.99
CA LEU A 78 -1.72 -19.75 -4.27
C LEU A 78 -2.34 -18.67 -5.17
N ASP A 79 -2.55 -18.92 -6.46
CA ASP A 79 -3.12 -17.92 -7.36
C ASP A 79 -4.51 -17.48 -6.88
N LEU A 80 -4.67 -16.18 -6.73
CA LEU A 80 -5.90 -15.56 -6.21
C LEU A 80 -7.13 -15.94 -7.02
N LYS A 81 -6.98 -16.19 -8.33
CA LYS A 81 -8.06 -16.60 -9.23
C LYS A 81 -8.69 -17.94 -8.84
N ASN A 82 -7.93 -18.83 -8.20
CA ASN A 82 -8.45 -20.11 -7.70
C ASN A 82 -9.51 -19.92 -6.61
N PHE A 83 -9.55 -18.74 -5.98
CA PHE A 83 -10.42 -18.38 -4.86
C PHE A 83 -11.51 -17.36 -5.24
N ALA A 84 -11.73 -17.13 -6.53
CA ALA A 84 -12.69 -16.14 -7.03
C ALA A 84 -14.12 -16.34 -6.48
N ASN A 85 -14.53 -17.59 -6.28
CA ASN A 85 -15.85 -17.95 -5.77
C ASN A 85 -15.88 -18.15 -4.24
N LYS A 86 -14.79 -17.83 -3.54
CA LYS A 86 -14.74 -17.95 -2.08
C LYS A 86 -15.77 -17.03 -1.44
N LYS A 87 -16.57 -17.58 -0.55
CA LYS A 87 -17.54 -16.78 0.20
C LYS A 87 -16.78 -15.77 1.07
N TRP A 88 -17.19 -14.51 0.99
CA TRP A 88 -16.61 -13.44 1.81
C TRP A 88 -16.58 -13.80 3.29
N ASN A 89 -15.44 -13.58 3.92
CA ASN A 89 -15.17 -13.84 5.33
C ASN A 89 -15.52 -15.29 5.76
N SER A 90 -15.20 -16.28 4.91
CA SER A 90 -15.31 -17.71 5.24
C SER A 90 -13.93 -18.28 5.60
N GLU A 91 -13.94 -19.43 6.30
CA GLU A 91 -12.72 -20.10 6.74
C GLU A 91 -11.74 -20.35 5.58
N PRO A 92 -10.45 -20.00 5.73
CA PRO A 92 -9.46 -20.20 4.68
C PRO A 92 -9.07 -21.68 4.52
N SER A 93 -8.67 -22.02 3.31
CA SER A 93 -8.14 -23.34 2.97
C SER A 93 -6.72 -23.51 3.47
N VAL A 94 -6.36 -24.71 3.88
CA VAL A 94 -4.98 -25.06 4.24
C VAL A 94 -4.22 -25.48 2.98
N ILE A 95 -3.41 -24.59 2.41
CA ILE A 95 -2.55 -24.93 1.25
C ILE A 95 -1.24 -25.55 1.72
N ILE A 96 -0.63 -24.97 2.74
CA ILE A 96 0.59 -25.49 3.35
C ILE A 96 0.27 -25.82 4.81
N PRO A 97 0.27 -27.11 5.19
CA PRO A 97 0.02 -27.50 6.58
C PRO A 97 1.09 -26.91 7.52
N TYR A 98 0.66 -26.42 8.67
CA TYR A 98 1.58 -25.98 9.71
C TYR A 98 2.43 -27.14 10.24
N ASN A 99 3.73 -26.93 10.31
CA ASN A 99 4.66 -27.85 10.95
C ASN A 99 5.66 -27.04 11.83
N LYS A 100 5.59 -27.27 13.14
CA LYS A 100 6.41 -26.53 14.11
C LYS A 100 7.92 -26.65 13.88
N ASN A 101 8.36 -27.76 13.26
CA ASN A 101 9.76 -28.05 13.01
C ASN A 101 10.24 -27.57 11.64
N ASN A 102 9.34 -27.04 10.80
CA ASN A 102 9.66 -26.63 9.45
C ASN A 102 9.55 -25.11 9.30
N ARG A 103 10.62 -24.49 8.86
CA ARG A 103 10.72 -23.04 8.65
C ARG A 103 11.27 -22.75 7.26
N LYS A 104 10.90 -21.59 6.71
CA LYS A 104 11.46 -21.04 5.47
C LYS A 104 12.09 -19.69 5.77
N THR A 105 13.21 -19.41 5.12
CA THR A 105 13.87 -18.11 5.16
C THR A 105 13.69 -17.43 3.82
N TRP A 106 13.03 -16.28 3.84
CA TRP A 106 12.78 -15.40 2.69
C TRP A 106 13.90 -14.37 2.66
N TYR A 107 14.61 -14.27 1.55
CA TYR A 107 15.72 -13.32 1.39
C TYR A 107 15.32 -12.21 0.42
N PHE A 108 15.33 -10.98 0.90
CA PHE A 108 15.00 -9.79 0.12
C PHE A 108 16.23 -8.89 -0.01
N HIS A 109 16.40 -8.31 -1.19
CA HIS A 109 17.39 -7.29 -1.49
C HIS A 109 16.71 -6.06 -2.05
N ALA A 110 16.99 -4.89 -1.47
CA ALA A 110 16.44 -3.61 -1.91
C ALA A 110 17.55 -2.57 -2.01
N GLU A 111 17.57 -1.80 -3.08
CA GLU A 111 18.49 -0.69 -3.30
C GLU A 111 17.73 0.62 -3.46
N ASN A 112 18.34 1.71 -3.01
CA ASN A 112 17.79 3.05 -3.11
C ASN A 112 16.38 3.18 -2.50
N VAL A 113 16.22 2.62 -1.31
CA VAL A 113 15.00 2.75 -0.50
C VAL A 113 15.35 3.30 0.87
N HIS A 114 14.43 4.05 1.47
CA HIS A 114 14.67 4.68 2.79
C HIS A 114 13.94 3.99 3.94
N ASP A 115 13.20 2.91 3.64
CA ASP A 115 12.58 2.04 4.64
C ASP A 115 12.47 0.61 4.12
N PHE A 116 12.22 -0.32 5.04
CA PHE A 116 11.99 -1.73 4.74
C PHE A 116 10.84 -2.28 5.58
N ALA A 117 9.76 -2.64 4.91
CA ALA A 117 8.60 -3.27 5.52
C ALA A 117 8.36 -4.67 4.95
N PHE A 118 7.65 -5.50 5.71
CA PHE A 118 7.18 -6.80 5.25
C PHE A 118 5.78 -7.10 5.78
N THR A 119 5.09 -7.98 5.09
CA THR A 119 3.85 -8.62 5.57
C THR A 119 3.94 -10.13 5.44
N ALA A 120 3.32 -10.86 6.36
CA ALA A 120 3.38 -12.32 6.41
C ALA A 120 2.08 -12.91 6.94
N ASP A 121 1.48 -13.81 6.16
CA ASP A 121 0.22 -14.49 6.52
C ASP A 121 0.14 -15.88 5.87
N PRO A 122 -0.28 -16.94 6.60
CA PRO A 122 -0.47 -18.28 6.03
C PRO A 122 -1.63 -18.36 5.03
N THR A 123 -2.57 -17.42 5.10
CA THR A 123 -3.77 -17.40 4.27
C THR A 123 -3.64 -16.53 3.03
N TYR A 124 -2.49 -15.93 2.78
CA TYR A 124 -2.27 -15.10 1.61
C TYR A 124 -2.41 -15.88 0.30
N ARG A 125 -3.13 -15.26 -0.63
CA ARG A 125 -3.28 -15.65 -2.03
C ARG A 125 -2.73 -14.52 -2.89
N ILE A 126 -2.18 -14.85 -4.05
CA ILE A 126 -1.36 -13.93 -4.82
C ILE A 126 -2.03 -13.62 -6.15
N GLY A 127 -2.41 -12.37 -6.36
CA GLY A 127 -2.76 -11.84 -7.67
C GLY A 127 -1.54 -11.20 -8.34
N GLU A 128 -1.55 -11.13 -9.66
CA GLU A 128 -0.48 -10.53 -10.45
C GLU A 128 -1.05 -9.83 -11.67
N ALA A 129 -0.58 -8.60 -11.91
CA ALA A 129 -0.82 -7.86 -13.12
C ALA A 129 0.45 -7.10 -13.53
N ARG A 130 0.54 -6.63 -14.78
CA ARG A 130 1.75 -5.99 -15.31
C ARG A 130 1.42 -4.73 -16.08
N TRP A 131 2.30 -3.76 -15.95
CA TRP A 131 2.41 -2.64 -16.88
C TRP A 131 3.87 -2.53 -17.34
N LYS A 132 4.11 -2.76 -18.63
CA LYS A 132 5.46 -2.89 -19.22
C LYS A 132 6.27 -3.95 -18.45
N ASP A 133 7.45 -3.58 -17.98
CA ASP A 133 8.34 -4.41 -17.17
C ASP A 133 8.02 -4.41 -15.66
N LYS A 134 7.09 -3.58 -15.24
CA LYS A 134 6.66 -3.44 -13.83
C LYS A 134 5.59 -4.47 -13.47
N VAL A 135 5.67 -5.01 -12.26
CA VAL A 135 4.71 -5.99 -11.75
C VAL A 135 3.97 -5.41 -10.56
N CYS A 136 2.65 -5.50 -10.58
CA CYS A 136 1.83 -5.30 -9.41
C CYS A 136 1.38 -6.65 -8.87
N TYR A 137 1.73 -6.95 -7.62
CA TYR A 137 1.21 -8.10 -6.90
C TYR A 137 0.11 -7.65 -5.95
N SER A 138 -0.92 -8.47 -5.79
CA SER A 138 -1.81 -8.37 -4.65
C SER A 138 -1.63 -9.56 -3.71
N LEU A 139 -1.46 -9.29 -2.41
CA LEU A 139 -1.44 -10.31 -1.37
C LEU A 139 -2.75 -10.23 -0.60
N VAL A 140 -3.58 -11.24 -0.76
CA VAL A 140 -4.94 -11.19 -0.25
C VAL A 140 -5.16 -12.33 0.72
N GLN A 141 -5.65 -12.03 1.91
CA GLN A 141 -6.12 -13.06 2.82
C GLN A 141 -7.29 -13.81 2.16
N GLU A 142 -7.21 -15.13 2.08
CA GLU A 142 -8.19 -15.93 1.35
C GLU A 142 -9.67 -15.65 1.71
N PRO A 143 -10.03 -15.36 2.97
CA PRO A 143 -11.39 -14.96 3.32
C PRO A 143 -11.91 -13.72 2.56
N HIS A 144 -11.00 -12.89 2.04
CA HIS A 144 -11.32 -11.66 1.30
C HIS A 144 -11.19 -11.80 -0.22
N ALA A 145 -10.74 -12.95 -0.71
CA ALA A 145 -10.36 -13.18 -2.11
C ALA A 145 -11.39 -12.70 -3.14
N SER A 146 -12.68 -13.04 -2.94
CA SER A 146 -13.75 -12.72 -3.91
C SER A 146 -13.98 -11.24 -4.16
N ARG A 147 -13.50 -10.35 -3.28
CA ARG A 147 -13.63 -8.89 -3.44
C ARG A 147 -12.28 -8.18 -3.61
N TRP A 148 -11.22 -8.94 -3.85
CA TRP A 148 -9.88 -8.43 -4.11
C TRP A 148 -9.29 -8.88 -5.45
N LEU A 149 -10.08 -9.56 -6.26
CA LEU A 149 -9.62 -10.15 -7.54
C LEU A 149 -8.99 -9.12 -8.47
N ASN A 150 -9.48 -7.88 -8.45
CA ASN A 150 -9.05 -6.82 -9.35
C ASN A 150 -7.94 -5.94 -8.75
N ALA A 151 -7.44 -6.24 -7.53
CA ALA A 151 -6.50 -5.36 -6.84
C ALA A 151 -5.17 -5.21 -7.60
N ALA A 152 -4.62 -6.31 -8.11
CA ALA A 152 -3.38 -6.26 -8.89
C ALA A 152 -3.58 -5.51 -10.22
N ASP A 153 -4.69 -5.73 -10.92
CA ASP A 153 -5.01 -5.05 -12.18
C ASP A 153 -5.17 -3.54 -11.94
N PHE A 154 -5.94 -3.16 -10.93
CA PHE A 154 -6.10 -1.75 -10.55
C PHE A 154 -4.76 -1.11 -10.15
N GLY A 155 -3.92 -1.81 -9.39
CA GLY A 155 -2.58 -1.33 -9.05
C GLY A 155 -1.68 -1.14 -10.28
N ALA A 156 -1.76 -2.03 -11.27
CA ALA A 156 -1.04 -1.89 -12.54
C ALA A 156 -1.56 -0.70 -13.36
N GLU A 157 -2.86 -0.40 -13.32
CA GLU A 157 -3.43 0.80 -13.93
C GLU A 157 -2.97 2.09 -13.22
N CYS A 158 -2.89 2.08 -11.89
CA CYS A 158 -2.28 3.20 -11.14
C CYS A 158 -0.82 3.41 -11.51
N LEU A 159 -0.01 2.34 -11.57
CA LEU A 159 1.39 2.42 -12.02
C LEU A 159 1.50 3.03 -13.43
N LYS A 160 0.60 2.66 -14.34
CA LYS A 160 0.54 3.23 -15.69
C LYS A 160 0.26 4.73 -15.64
N VAL A 161 -0.84 5.13 -15.02
CA VAL A 161 -1.28 6.54 -14.96
C VAL A 161 -0.20 7.40 -14.34
N PHE A 162 0.34 6.99 -13.20
CA PHE A 162 1.36 7.78 -12.51
C PHE A 162 2.67 7.84 -13.29
N SER A 163 3.08 6.72 -13.89
CA SER A 163 4.32 6.71 -14.69
C SER A 163 4.23 7.55 -15.95
N GLU A 164 3.08 7.55 -16.63
CA GLU A 164 2.88 8.32 -17.87
C GLU A 164 2.72 9.82 -17.59
N ASP A 165 2.07 10.20 -16.51
CA ASP A 165 1.71 11.60 -16.21
C ASP A 165 2.69 12.31 -15.28
N PHE A 166 3.39 11.59 -14.37
CA PHE A 166 4.24 12.19 -13.32
C PHE A 166 5.70 11.70 -13.32
N GLY A 167 6.06 10.78 -14.18
CA GLY A 167 7.41 10.23 -14.29
C GLY A 167 7.45 8.73 -14.02
N GLU A 168 8.39 8.05 -14.68
CA GLU A 168 8.45 6.60 -14.67
C GLU A 168 8.70 6.03 -13.26
N TYR A 169 7.95 4.98 -12.89
CA TYR A 169 8.21 4.20 -11.68
C TYR A 169 9.57 3.51 -11.76
N VAL A 170 10.47 3.82 -10.83
CA VAL A 170 11.86 3.37 -10.90
C VAL A 170 12.08 1.95 -10.40
N TYR A 171 11.21 1.46 -9.52
CA TYR A 171 11.31 0.08 -9.03
C TYR A 171 10.62 -0.89 -10.00
N HIS A 172 10.89 -2.18 -9.84
CA HIS A 172 10.35 -3.22 -10.74
C HIS A 172 9.02 -3.80 -10.29
N LYS A 173 8.65 -3.62 -9.01
CA LYS A 173 7.39 -4.13 -8.45
C LYS A 173 6.71 -3.12 -7.53
N VAL A 174 5.40 -3.29 -7.37
CA VAL A 174 4.64 -2.81 -6.23
C VAL A 174 3.76 -3.93 -5.70
N ILE A 175 3.54 -3.97 -4.41
CA ILE A 175 2.66 -4.94 -3.74
C ILE A 175 1.55 -4.17 -3.05
N VAL A 176 0.30 -4.56 -3.29
CA VAL A 176 -0.87 -4.13 -2.51
C VAL A 176 -1.28 -5.29 -1.61
N ALA A 177 -1.19 -5.10 -0.30
CA ALA A 177 -1.42 -6.17 0.65
C ALA A 177 -2.69 -5.94 1.49
N ASP A 178 -3.59 -6.91 1.51
CA ASP A 178 -4.73 -6.97 2.43
C ASP A 178 -4.21 -7.22 3.85
N ALA A 179 -3.94 -6.14 4.57
CA ALA A 179 -3.22 -6.13 5.84
C ALA A 179 -3.95 -5.37 6.96
N GLN A 180 -5.21 -4.97 6.71
CA GLN A 180 -6.08 -4.21 7.62
C GLN A 180 -5.46 -2.87 8.07
N ASP A 181 -4.72 -2.22 7.18
CA ASP A 181 -3.99 -0.98 7.43
C ASP A 181 -4.29 0.05 6.33
N GLY A 182 -3.55 1.13 6.27
CA GLY A 182 -3.45 2.12 5.22
C GLY A 182 -2.10 2.76 5.41
N MET A 183 -1.06 2.19 4.76
CA MET A 183 0.34 2.61 4.93
C MET A 183 1.16 2.29 3.68
N GLU A 184 2.00 3.23 3.36
CA GLU A 184 2.97 3.20 2.28
C GLU A 184 4.35 2.78 2.77
N TYR A 185 4.98 1.86 2.06
CA TYR A 185 6.40 1.56 2.21
C TYR A 185 6.99 1.34 0.81
N PRO A 186 8.30 1.57 0.59
CA PRO A 186 8.88 1.37 -0.72
C PRO A 186 8.55 -0.01 -1.30
N MET A 187 7.90 -0.04 -2.47
CA MET A 187 7.46 -1.25 -3.19
C MET A 187 6.36 -2.10 -2.50
N ILE A 188 5.82 -1.70 -1.36
CA ILE A 188 4.75 -2.44 -0.68
C ILE A 188 3.82 -1.50 0.08
N THR A 189 2.53 -1.63 -0.15
CA THR A 189 1.48 -0.94 0.59
C THR A 189 0.71 -1.92 1.47
N LEU A 190 0.25 -1.46 2.61
CA LEU A 190 -0.56 -2.23 3.54
C LEU A 190 -1.97 -1.64 3.54
N ASP A 191 -2.92 -2.39 3.02
CA ASP A 191 -4.23 -1.86 2.67
C ASP A 191 -5.37 -2.56 3.42
N ARG A 192 -6.59 -2.06 3.22
CA ARG A 192 -7.83 -2.64 3.75
C ARG A 192 -9.01 -2.37 2.84
N GLY A 193 -10.14 -2.98 3.15
CA GLY A 193 -11.39 -2.74 2.44
C GLY A 193 -11.75 -3.83 1.45
N SER A 194 -12.45 -3.47 0.42
CA SER A 194 -12.87 -4.38 -0.67
C SER A 194 -13.29 -3.58 -1.89
N ASP A 195 -13.19 -4.17 -3.09
CA ASP A 195 -13.64 -3.54 -4.33
C ASP A 195 -15.15 -3.21 -4.29
N PRO A 196 -15.58 -2.00 -4.73
CA PRO A 196 -14.76 -0.89 -5.23
C PRO A 196 -14.27 0.08 -4.14
N GLY A 197 -14.66 -0.12 -2.89
CA GLY A 197 -14.42 0.83 -1.80
C GLY A 197 -12.95 1.00 -1.41
N TYR A 198 -12.08 0.05 -1.75
CA TYR A 198 -10.64 0.16 -1.50
C TYR A 198 -9.88 0.99 -2.54
N ARG A 199 -10.48 1.29 -3.72
CA ARG A 199 -9.76 1.88 -4.86
C ARG A 199 -9.14 3.24 -4.52
N ASP A 200 -9.83 4.03 -3.70
CA ASP A 200 -9.31 5.29 -3.19
C ASP A 200 -8.03 5.06 -2.36
N LEU A 201 -8.08 4.16 -1.39
CA LEU A 201 -6.93 3.81 -0.56
C LEU A 201 -5.78 3.24 -1.39
N LEU A 202 -6.02 2.25 -2.24
CA LEU A 202 -4.98 1.65 -3.08
C LEU A 202 -4.30 2.68 -4.00
N ALA A 203 -5.07 3.58 -4.61
CA ALA A 203 -4.51 4.63 -5.44
C ALA A 203 -3.69 5.62 -4.62
N HIS A 204 -4.10 5.92 -3.39
CA HIS A 204 -3.38 6.77 -2.44
C HIS A 204 -2.04 6.12 -2.05
N GLU A 205 -2.06 4.93 -1.50
CA GLU A 205 -0.85 4.25 -1.03
C GLU A 205 0.14 3.97 -2.19
N ILE A 206 -0.35 3.63 -3.39
CA ILE A 206 0.50 3.50 -4.58
C ILE A 206 1.05 4.87 -5.01
N GLY A 207 0.29 5.95 -4.85
CA GLY A 207 0.74 7.32 -5.15
C GLY A 207 1.97 7.73 -4.34
N HIS A 208 2.07 7.29 -3.11
CA HIS A 208 3.25 7.47 -2.27
C HIS A 208 4.52 6.81 -2.82
N MET A 209 4.42 5.90 -3.79
CA MET A 209 5.62 5.40 -4.49
C MET A 209 6.34 6.51 -5.25
N TRP A 210 5.65 7.60 -5.62
CA TRP A 210 6.25 8.80 -6.23
C TRP A 210 6.67 9.82 -5.17
N PHE A 211 5.75 10.25 -4.31
CA PHE A 211 6.00 11.20 -3.23
C PHE A 211 6.08 10.46 -1.90
N PHE A 212 7.22 10.09 -1.51
CA PHE A 212 7.77 9.30 -0.43
C PHE A 212 8.75 8.25 -0.98
N GLY A 213 8.31 7.25 -1.75
CA GLY A 213 9.13 6.13 -2.20
C GLY A 213 10.31 6.55 -3.08
N GLN A 214 10.06 7.32 -4.14
CA GLN A 214 11.07 7.81 -5.07
C GLN A 214 11.62 9.18 -4.68
N ILE A 215 10.76 10.07 -4.22
CA ILE A 215 11.09 11.42 -3.81
C ILE A 215 10.91 11.50 -2.29
N GLY A 216 11.95 11.10 -1.56
CA GLY A 216 11.96 11.17 -0.10
C GLY A 216 11.93 12.60 0.41
N ASN A 217 11.22 12.84 1.48
CA ASN A 217 11.13 14.11 2.16
C ASN A 217 11.16 13.94 3.68
N ASN A 218 11.14 15.04 4.41
CA ASN A 218 11.01 15.00 5.86
C ASN A 218 9.53 15.04 6.25
N GLU A 219 8.86 13.92 6.22
CA GLU A 219 7.43 13.78 6.50
C GLU A 219 7.09 14.13 7.95
N THR A 220 8.00 13.88 8.88
CA THR A 220 7.83 14.26 10.29
C THR A 220 7.48 15.74 10.47
N TYR A 221 7.99 16.61 9.58
CA TYR A 221 7.76 18.05 9.65
C TYR A 221 7.07 18.64 8.42
N ARG A 222 6.92 17.88 7.35
CA ARG A 222 6.44 18.38 6.04
C ARG A 222 5.56 17.34 5.32
N ALA A 223 4.61 16.76 6.04
CA ALA A 223 3.66 15.79 5.49
C ALA A 223 2.85 16.27 4.25
N LEU A 224 2.78 17.59 3.98
CA LEU A 224 2.19 18.09 2.74
C LEU A 224 2.90 17.59 1.49
N LEU A 225 4.22 17.37 1.56
CA LEU A 225 5.02 17.02 0.39
C LEU A 225 4.77 15.57 -0.09
N ASP A 226 4.33 14.71 0.79
CA ASP A 226 3.91 13.35 0.44
C ASP A 226 2.39 13.22 0.43
N GLU A 227 1.72 13.49 1.52
CA GLU A 227 0.27 13.34 1.67
C GLU A 227 -0.53 14.26 0.75
N GLY A 228 -0.15 15.53 0.64
CA GLY A 228 -0.86 16.52 -0.18
C GLY A 228 -0.72 16.23 -1.67
N PHE A 229 0.48 15.90 -2.14
CA PHE A 229 0.68 15.51 -3.53
C PHE A 229 0.06 14.16 -3.82
N THR A 230 0.17 13.20 -2.93
CA THR A 230 -0.42 11.88 -3.10
C THR A 230 -1.94 11.92 -3.13
N GLN A 231 -2.58 12.79 -2.31
CA GLN A 231 -4.02 13.01 -2.39
C GLN A 231 -4.43 13.55 -3.78
N PHE A 232 -3.63 14.43 -4.37
CA PHE A 232 -3.86 14.88 -5.74
C PHE A 232 -3.71 13.72 -6.75
N LEU A 233 -2.66 12.91 -6.63
CA LEU A 233 -2.47 11.76 -7.50
C LEU A 233 -3.62 10.76 -7.39
N THR A 234 -4.14 10.53 -6.19
CA THR A 234 -5.29 9.67 -5.94
C THR A 234 -6.50 10.10 -6.76
N ALA A 235 -6.88 11.37 -6.65
CA ALA A 235 -8.00 11.91 -7.43
C ALA A 235 -7.73 11.83 -8.93
N TRP A 236 -6.51 12.11 -9.36
CA TRP A 236 -6.08 12.01 -10.76
C TRP A 236 -6.21 10.60 -11.32
N ALA A 237 -5.70 9.59 -10.60
CA ALA A 237 -5.78 8.19 -11.01
C ALA A 237 -7.22 7.71 -11.11
N LEU A 238 -8.06 8.00 -10.12
CA LEU A 238 -9.46 7.59 -10.12
C LEU A 238 -10.22 8.19 -11.31
N ILE A 239 -9.97 9.46 -11.64
CA ILE A 239 -10.59 10.09 -12.81
C ILE A 239 -10.12 9.45 -14.13
N LYS A 240 -8.84 9.13 -14.23
CA LYS A 240 -8.26 8.51 -15.42
C LYS A 240 -8.73 7.07 -15.63
N ILE A 241 -8.86 6.31 -14.55
CA ILE A 241 -9.20 4.88 -14.57
C ILE A 241 -10.72 4.66 -14.57
N ASP A 242 -11.44 5.33 -13.68
CA ASP A 242 -12.88 5.13 -13.47
C ASP A 242 -13.74 6.18 -14.18
N GLY A 243 -13.12 7.23 -14.72
CA GLY A 243 -13.81 8.33 -15.37
C GLY A 243 -14.16 9.47 -14.42
N GLU A 244 -14.42 10.64 -14.99
CA GLU A 244 -14.80 11.83 -14.24
C GLU A 244 -16.21 11.68 -13.65
N PHE A 245 -16.35 11.91 -12.37
CA PHE A 245 -17.65 11.92 -11.71
C PHE A 245 -17.87 13.23 -10.93
N MET A 246 -19.13 13.58 -10.79
CA MET A 246 -19.57 14.76 -10.06
C MET A 246 -20.02 14.35 -8.66
N ILE A 247 -19.54 15.06 -7.66
CA ILE A 247 -20.02 14.86 -6.29
C ILE A 247 -21.32 15.60 -6.10
N GLU A 248 -22.39 14.84 -5.84
CA GLU A 248 -23.67 15.37 -5.46
C GLU A 248 -23.81 15.42 -3.94
N ASN A 249 -24.15 16.57 -3.41
CA ASN A 249 -24.35 16.72 -1.98
C ASN A 249 -25.73 16.19 -1.55
N LYS A 250 -25.85 14.87 -1.37
CA LYS A 250 -27.12 14.18 -1.03
C LYS A 250 -27.70 14.50 0.36
N LYS A 251 -26.97 15.22 1.21
CA LYS A 251 -27.35 15.48 2.61
C LYS A 251 -27.83 16.90 2.90
N THR A 252 -28.12 17.69 1.89
CA THR A 252 -28.59 19.06 2.11
C THR A 252 -30.12 19.14 2.09
N ASN A 253 -30.70 19.88 3.06
CA ASN A 253 -32.09 20.34 3.00
C ASN A 253 -32.34 20.93 1.59
N TRP A 254 -33.54 20.74 1.06
CA TRP A 254 -33.91 21.30 -0.25
C TRP A 254 -33.57 22.80 -0.40
N TYR A 255 -33.55 23.55 0.68
CA TYR A 255 -33.13 24.95 0.77
C TYR A 255 -31.63 25.12 0.41
N LYS A 256 -30.78 24.28 0.93
CA LYS A 256 -29.31 24.33 0.67
C LYS A 256 -28.99 23.77 -0.70
N SER A 257 -29.75 22.80 -1.21
CA SER A 257 -29.51 22.19 -2.52
C SER A 257 -29.64 23.19 -3.69
N LYS A 258 -30.38 24.28 -3.51
CA LYS A 258 -30.47 25.35 -4.52
C LYS A 258 -29.18 26.17 -4.68
N PHE A 259 -28.33 26.16 -3.68
CA PHE A 259 -27.10 26.95 -3.65
C PHE A 259 -25.84 26.13 -3.85
N TYR A 260 -25.92 24.79 -3.73
CA TYR A 260 -24.79 23.90 -3.96
C TYR A 260 -24.86 23.35 -5.39
N LYS A 261 -23.94 23.80 -6.22
CA LYS A 261 -23.71 23.16 -7.53
C LYS A 261 -22.93 21.88 -7.34
N PRO A 262 -23.22 20.82 -8.12
CA PRO A 262 -22.31 19.69 -8.22
C PRO A 262 -20.91 20.17 -8.61
N PHE A 263 -19.86 19.58 -8.06
CA PHE A 263 -18.47 19.91 -8.38
C PHE A 263 -17.70 18.64 -8.73
N LYS A 264 -16.63 18.81 -9.47
CA LYS A 264 -15.77 17.70 -9.87
C LYS A 264 -15.12 17.06 -8.64
N ALA A 265 -14.91 15.75 -8.67
CA ALA A 265 -14.27 15.02 -7.57
C ALA A 265 -12.89 15.59 -7.25
N ILE A 266 -12.09 15.92 -8.28
CA ILE A 266 -10.76 16.52 -8.11
C ILE A 266 -10.81 17.87 -7.39
N ASP A 267 -11.80 18.70 -7.69
CA ASP A 267 -11.97 19.99 -7.01
C ASP A 267 -12.37 19.81 -5.54
N SER A 268 -13.06 18.70 -5.23
CA SER A 268 -13.44 18.34 -3.87
C SER A 268 -12.22 18.02 -3.01
N GLU A 269 -11.34 17.19 -3.49
CA GLU A 269 -10.15 16.75 -2.73
C GLU A 269 -9.22 17.94 -2.45
N ILE A 270 -8.94 18.76 -3.45
CA ILE A 270 -8.11 19.96 -3.29
C ILE A 270 -8.78 20.99 -2.36
N TYR A 271 -10.06 21.25 -2.59
CA TYR A 271 -10.76 22.34 -1.91
C TYR A 271 -11.17 22.00 -0.48
N TYR A 272 -11.70 20.79 -0.25
CA TYR A 272 -12.21 20.42 1.07
C TYR A 272 -11.11 20.13 2.07
N SER A 273 -10.04 19.50 1.67
CA SER A 273 -8.89 19.26 2.57
C SER A 273 -8.29 20.58 3.02
N TYR A 274 -8.00 21.46 2.09
CA TYR A 274 -7.42 22.78 2.37
C TYR A 274 -8.34 23.68 3.23
N ILE A 275 -9.61 23.85 2.82
CA ILE A 275 -10.56 24.73 3.54
C ILE A 275 -10.97 24.16 4.88
N LYS A 276 -11.15 22.84 4.96
CA LYS A 276 -11.56 22.20 6.22
C LYS A 276 -10.49 22.29 7.30
N ASP A 277 -9.24 22.19 6.94
CA ASP A 277 -8.12 22.31 7.88
C ASP A 277 -7.81 23.78 8.22
N ALA A 278 -7.86 24.68 7.27
CA ALA A 278 -7.72 26.11 7.51
C ALA A 278 -8.85 26.64 8.43
N THR A 279 -10.10 26.23 8.22
CA THR A 279 -11.24 26.66 9.05
C THR A 279 -11.27 26.06 10.44
N LYS A 280 -10.58 24.94 10.66
CA LYS A 280 -10.45 24.31 11.99
C LYS A 280 -9.27 24.81 12.80
N GLN A 281 -8.53 25.81 12.31
CA GLN A 281 -7.30 26.31 12.92
C GLN A 281 -6.28 25.21 13.28
N LYS A 282 -6.39 24.06 12.62
CA LYS A 282 -5.30 23.11 12.63
C LYS A 282 -4.24 23.69 11.71
N ASP A 283 -3.01 23.62 12.19
CA ASP A 283 -1.85 24.12 11.47
C ASP A 283 -2.01 23.75 9.99
N PRO A 284 -2.10 24.73 9.08
CA PRO A 284 -2.08 24.40 7.68
C PRO A 284 -0.78 23.63 7.48
N VAL A 285 -0.86 22.51 6.81
CA VAL A 285 0.28 21.70 6.45
C VAL A 285 1.18 22.55 5.55
N LEU A 286 1.98 23.41 6.14
CA LEU A 286 2.94 24.29 5.50
C LEU A 286 4.35 23.81 5.79
#